data_62eca38732a8e38338272c5e66767051
#
_entry.id   62eca38732a8e38338272c5e66767051
#
_cell.length_a   1.000
_cell.length_b   1.000
_cell.length_c   1.000
_cell.angle_alpha   90.00
_cell.angle_beta   90.00
_cell.angle_gamma   90.00
#
_symmetry.space_group_name_H-M   'P 1'
#
loop_
_entity.id
_entity.type
_entity.pdbx_description
1 polymer ?
#
loop_
_entity_poly.entity_id
_entity_poly.type
_entity_poly.pdbx_seq_one_letter_code
_entity_poly.pdbx_strand_id
1 'polypeptide(L)'
;TIVMSATYRQSSRMDAAAVERDPENVLLSRGPRFRLSAEMIRDQALAVSGLLSDKMYGPSVQPLRPNLGLKAAFGGSTDWKTSPGEDRFRRGIYTSWRRSMPYPSMAAFDAPSRNVCTIRRGRTNTPLQALVTLNDPVYVEAAQALARRIVAEGGTSTNERALYGFRLV
;
A
#
# COMPACT_ATOMS: atom_id res chain seq x y z
N THR A 1 3.67 -20.12 13.96
CA THR A 1 4.20 -21.39 13.40
C THR A 1 4.17 -21.35 11.86
N ILE A 2 3.07 -20.96 11.19
CA ILE A 2 2.96 -20.92 9.72
C ILE A 2 4.03 -20.02 9.08
N VAL A 3 4.16 -18.78 9.53
CA VAL A 3 5.13 -17.82 9.00
C VAL A 3 6.60 -18.20 9.19
N MET A 4 6.86 -19.17 10.05
CA MET A 4 8.21 -19.71 10.30
C MET A 4 8.50 -20.99 9.52
N SER A 5 7.52 -21.51 8.76
CA SER A 5 7.75 -22.72 7.96
C SER A 5 8.68 -22.42 6.77
N ALA A 6 9.43 -23.45 6.35
CA ALA A 6 10.31 -23.35 5.20
C ALA A 6 9.54 -22.95 3.93
N THR A 7 8.35 -23.52 3.74
CA THR A 7 7.46 -23.22 2.60
C THR A 7 7.04 -21.75 2.58
N TYR A 8 6.67 -21.16 3.72
CA TYR A 8 6.27 -19.75 3.77
C TYR A 8 7.44 -18.80 3.51
N ARG A 9 8.64 -19.18 3.93
CA ARG A 9 9.87 -18.36 3.84
C ARG A 9 10.66 -18.58 2.55
N GLN A 10 10.13 -19.34 1.61
CA GLN A 10 10.80 -19.56 0.32
C GLN A 10 10.96 -18.24 -0.44
N SER A 11 12.09 -18.15 -1.15
CA SER A 11 12.32 -17.06 -2.10
C SER A 11 11.29 -17.09 -3.22
N SER A 12 10.83 -15.92 -3.65
CA SER A 12 10.00 -15.77 -4.85
C SER A 12 10.83 -15.68 -6.14
N ARG A 13 12.14 -15.87 -6.05
CA ARG A 13 13.03 -15.86 -7.22
C ARG A 13 12.63 -16.99 -8.18
N MET A 14 12.51 -16.65 -9.44
CA MET A 14 12.15 -17.61 -10.49
C MET A 14 13.43 -18.21 -11.07
N ASP A 15 13.57 -19.52 -10.91
CA ASP A 15 14.54 -20.33 -11.64
C ASP A 15 13.85 -20.94 -12.86
N ALA A 16 14.48 -20.84 -14.04
CA ALA A 16 13.89 -21.32 -15.29
C ALA A 16 13.52 -22.81 -15.22
N ALA A 17 14.39 -23.65 -14.65
CA ALA A 17 14.12 -25.07 -14.50
C ALA A 17 12.96 -25.39 -13.56
N ALA A 18 12.80 -24.59 -12.49
CA ALA A 18 11.67 -24.73 -11.56
C ALA A 18 10.36 -24.30 -12.20
N VAL A 19 10.38 -23.26 -13.05
CA VAL A 19 9.20 -22.79 -13.80
C VAL A 19 8.79 -23.81 -14.84
N GLU A 20 9.72 -24.45 -15.53
CA GLU A 20 9.43 -25.49 -16.51
C GLU A 20 8.78 -26.73 -15.89
N ARG A 21 9.24 -27.14 -14.70
CA ARG A 21 8.71 -28.31 -13.98
C ARG A 21 7.35 -28.07 -13.32
N ASP A 22 7.14 -26.87 -12.81
CA ASP A 22 5.94 -26.49 -12.05
C ASP A 22 5.55 -25.04 -12.37
N PRO A 23 4.99 -24.78 -13.58
CA PRO A 23 4.61 -23.44 -14.00
C PRO A 23 3.66 -22.75 -13.01
N GLU A 24 2.66 -23.47 -12.54
CA GLU A 24 1.60 -22.98 -11.64
C GLU A 24 2.01 -22.97 -10.16
N ASN A 25 3.24 -23.40 -9.82
CA ASN A 25 3.72 -23.52 -8.45
C ASN A 25 2.81 -24.37 -7.53
N VAL A 26 2.23 -25.43 -8.07
CA VAL A 26 1.36 -26.36 -7.32
C VAL A 26 2.14 -27.10 -6.24
N LEU A 27 3.42 -27.40 -6.50
CA LEU A 27 4.31 -28.09 -5.58
C LEU A 27 4.92 -27.14 -4.52
N LEU A 28 4.57 -25.85 -4.54
CA LEU A 28 5.09 -24.84 -3.62
C LEU A 28 6.63 -24.79 -3.57
N SER A 29 7.26 -24.94 -4.71
CA SER A 29 8.73 -24.92 -4.85
C SER A 29 9.35 -23.53 -4.72
N ARG A 30 8.52 -22.48 -4.77
CA ARG A 30 8.91 -21.07 -4.65
C ARG A 30 7.82 -20.26 -3.97
N GLY A 31 8.19 -19.13 -3.39
CA GLY A 31 7.24 -18.16 -2.83
C GLY A 31 6.36 -17.55 -3.92
N PRO A 32 5.08 -17.25 -3.65
CA PRO A 32 4.20 -16.62 -4.62
C PRO A 32 4.64 -15.17 -4.90
N ARG A 33 4.44 -14.72 -6.14
CA ARG A 33 4.64 -13.32 -6.55
C ARG A 33 3.29 -12.71 -6.89
N PHE A 34 2.78 -11.88 -6.02
CA PHE A 34 1.53 -11.16 -6.26
C PHE A 34 1.63 -9.73 -5.70
N ARG A 35 0.94 -8.81 -6.34
CA ARG A 35 0.82 -7.44 -5.85
C ARG A 35 -0.11 -7.41 -4.64
N LEU A 36 0.24 -6.62 -3.64
CA LEU A 36 -0.60 -6.37 -2.48
C LEU A 36 -1.93 -5.70 -2.88
N SER A 37 -2.96 -5.84 -2.06
CA SER A 37 -4.20 -5.09 -2.23
C SER A 37 -3.99 -3.59 -1.99
N ALA A 38 -4.90 -2.76 -2.50
CA ALA A 38 -4.80 -1.30 -2.37
C ALA A 38 -4.62 -0.84 -0.91
N GLU A 39 -5.39 -1.44 0.00
CA GLU A 39 -5.31 -1.14 1.42
C GLU A 39 -3.95 -1.53 2.00
N MET A 40 -3.43 -2.70 1.63
CA MET A 40 -2.14 -3.20 2.11
C MET A 40 -0.95 -2.37 1.58
N ILE A 41 -1.01 -1.91 0.32
CA ILE A 41 0.03 -1.02 -0.24
C ILE A 41 0.13 0.26 0.59
N ARG A 42 -1.01 0.86 0.91
CA ARG A 42 -1.05 2.03 1.77
C ARG A 42 -0.53 1.72 3.18
N ASP A 43 -1.03 0.67 3.79
CA ASP A 43 -0.64 0.29 5.15
C ASP A 43 0.85 -0.02 5.25
N GLN A 44 1.42 -0.69 4.25
CA GLN A 44 2.85 -0.95 4.17
C GLN A 44 3.66 0.36 4.07
N ALA A 45 3.27 1.29 3.19
CA ALA A 45 3.97 2.57 3.06
C ALA A 45 3.98 3.35 4.39
N LEU A 46 2.85 3.37 5.11
CA LEU A 46 2.75 4.02 6.41
C LEU A 46 3.55 3.27 7.51
N ALA A 47 3.53 1.94 7.49
CA ALA A 47 4.23 1.12 8.48
C ALA A 47 5.75 1.27 8.36
N VAL A 48 6.32 1.14 7.15
CA VAL A 48 7.77 1.24 6.95
C VAL A 48 8.28 2.65 7.23
N SER A 49 7.46 3.67 6.98
CA SER A 49 7.79 5.06 7.28
C SER A 49 7.62 5.44 8.76
N GLY A 50 6.99 4.59 9.57
CA GLY A 50 6.70 4.86 10.97
C GLY A 50 5.52 5.82 11.20
N LEU A 51 4.71 6.08 10.16
CA LEU A 51 3.54 6.94 10.25
C LEU A 51 2.24 6.21 10.59
N LEU A 52 2.21 4.88 10.46
CA LEU A 52 0.98 4.11 10.67
C LEU A 52 0.45 4.30 12.10
N SER A 53 -0.81 4.74 12.22
CA SER A 53 -1.49 4.79 13.51
C SER A 53 -2.09 3.42 13.86
N ASP A 54 -1.81 2.97 15.07
CA ASP A 54 -2.35 1.72 15.63
C ASP A 54 -3.78 1.84 16.14
N LYS A 55 -4.38 3.02 16.03
CA LYS A 55 -5.74 3.30 16.50
C LYS A 55 -6.77 2.42 15.81
N MET A 56 -7.42 1.59 16.60
CA MET A 56 -8.44 0.64 16.14
C MET A 56 -9.83 1.17 16.45
N TYR A 57 -10.83 0.68 15.70
CA TYR A 57 -12.26 0.99 15.86
C TYR A 57 -12.62 2.48 15.62
N GLY A 58 -13.89 2.81 15.76
CA GLY A 58 -14.40 4.17 15.57
C GLY A 58 -14.78 4.47 14.10
N PRO A 59 -15.09 5.73 13.78
CA PRO A 59 -15.59 6.13 12.47
C PRO A 59 -14.52 6.04 11.39
N SER A 60 -14.98 6.08 10.14
CA SER A 60 -14.10 6.20 8.98
C SER A 60 -13.35 7.54 8.97
N VAL A 61 -12.18 7.55 8.36
CA VAL A 61 -11.29 8.72 8.27
C VAL A 61 -11.10 9.16 6.83
N GLN A 62 -10.68 10.40 6.66
CA GLN A 62 -10.37 10.99 5.36
C GLN A 62 -8.86 11.26 5.27
N PRO A 63 -8.08 10.33 4.69
CA PRO A 63 -6.65 10.54 4.50
C PRO A 63 -6.36 11.70 3.53
N LEU A 64 -5.12 12.16 3.54
CA LEU A 64 -4.65 13.14 2.55
C LEU A 64 -4.86 12.59 1.14
N ARG A 65 -5.34 13.43 0.22
CA ARG A 65 -5.51 13.05 -1.19
C ARG A 65 -5.02 14.16 -2.12
N PRO A 66 -4.71 13.83 -3.38
CA PRO A 66 -4.39 14.83 -4.38
C PRO A 66 -5.56 15.82 -4.55
N ASN A 67 -5.25 17.10 -4.74
CA ASN A 67 -6.23 18.07 -5.18
C ASN A 67 -6.47 17.90 -6.69
N LEU A 68 -7.55 17.25 -7.03
CA LEU A 68 -7.87 16.96 -8.43
C LEU A 68 -8.51 18.14 -9.17
N GLY A 69 -8.70 19.28 -8.51
CA GLY A 69 -9.34 20.47 -9.12
C GLY A 69 -10.80 20.25 -9.53
N LEU A 70 -11.34 19.06 -9.34
CA LEU A 70 -12.70 18.69 -9.74
C LEU A 70 -13.68 19.09 -8.64
N LYS A 71 -14.58 19.99 -8.93
CA LYS A 71 -15.81 20.15 -8.16
C LYS A 71 -16.68 18.94 -8.46
N ALA A 72 -17.40 18.42 -7.45
CA ALA A 72 -18.27 17.27 -7.65
C ALA A 72 -19.27 17.56 -8.78
N ALA A 73 -19.27 16.70 -9.80
CA ALA A 73 -20.05 16.90 -11.01
C ALA A 73 -21.59 16.84 -10.76
N PHE A 74 -22.04 16.36 -9.63
CA PHE A 74 -23.46 16.13 -9.35
C PHE A 74 -23.85 16.58 -7.92
N GLY A 75 -23.68 17.86 -7.62
CA GLY A 75 -24.24 18.46 -6.40
C GLY A 75 -23.78 17.88 -5.06
N GLY A 76 -22.91 16.88 -5.10
CA GLY A 76 -22.27 16.33 -3.92
C GLY A 76 -21.09 17.18 -3.53
N SER A 77 -21.01 17.55 -2.25
CA SER A 77 -19.89 18.28 -1.69
C SER A 77 -18.56 17.60 -2.04
N THR A 78 -17.66 18.36 -2.64
CA THR A 78 -16.25 17.99 -2.80
C THR A 78 -15.50 18.02 -1.48
N ASP A 79 -16.21 18.21 -0.37
CA ASP A 79 -15.67 18.44 0.96
C ASP A 79 -14.98 17.21 1.50
N TRP A 80 -13.81 16.98 0.92
CA TRP A 80 -12.86 16.08 1.51
C TRP A 80 -11.97 16.89 2.44
N LYS A 81 -12.32 16.90 3.70
CA LYS A 81 -11.51 17.51 4.74
C LYS A 81 -10.61 16.44 5.34
N THR A 82 -9.32 16.54 5.10
CA THR A 82 -8.34 15.60 5.68
C THR A 82 -8.51 15.51 7.19
N SER A 83 -8.60 14.30 7.72
CA SER A 83 -8.70 14.06 9.16
C SER A 83 -7.49 14.61 9.88
N PRO A 84 -7.65 15.22 11.06
CA PRO A 84 -6.55 15.83 11.81
C PRO A 84 -5.68 14.77 12.50
N GLY A 85 -4.47 15.18 12.83
CA GLY A 85 -3.55 14.39 13.66
C GLY A 85 -3.25 13.00 13.08
N GLU A 86 -3.23 11.99 13.93
CA GLU A 86 -2.93 10.60 13.57
C GLU A 86 -4.04 9.91 12.76
N ASP A 87 -5.28 10.40 12.82
CA ASP A 87 -6.40 9.78 12.13
C ASP A 87 -6.20 9.71 10.61
N ARG A 88 -5.45 10.64 10.01
CA ARG A 88 -5.10 10.60 8.59
C ARG A 88 -4.17 9.45 8.22
N PHE A 89 -3.48 8.86 9.19
CA PHE A 89 -2.51 7.76 9.03
C PHE A 89 -3.06 6.41 9.47
N ARG A 90 -4.33 6.32 9.79
CA ARG A 90 -4.95 5.04 10.15
C ARG A 90 -4.94 4.07 8.98
N ARG A 91 -5.06 2.77 9.30
CA ARG A 91 -5.09 1.69 8.32
C ARG A 91 -6.08 1.93 7.20
N GLY A 92 -5.77 1.47 6.02
CA GLY A 92 -6.55 1.64 4.80
C GLY A 92 -8.01 1.20 4.91
N ILE A 93 -8.29 0.20 5.77
CA ILE A 93 -9.66 -0.26 6.04
C ILE A 93 -10.59 0.84 6.59
N TYR A 94 -10.03 1.83 7.28
CA TYR A 94 -10.81 2.96 7.84
C TYR A 94 -11.02 4.10 6.84
N THR A 95 -10.43 4.04 5.65
CA THR A 95 -10.57 5.09 4.64
C THR A 95 -12.03 5.25 4.23
N SER A 96 -12.54 6.47 4.36
CA SER A 96 -13.89 6.82 3.91
C SER A 96 -14.03 6.59 2.41
N TRP A 97 -15.06 5.86 2.00
CA TRP A 97 -15.31 5.52 0.62
C TRP A 97 -16.62 6.13 0.15
N ARG A 98 -16.54 7.01 -0.85
CA ARG A 98 -17.74 7.58 -1.50
C ARG A 98 -17.89 6.95 -2.89
N ARG A 99 -19.08 6.46 -3.21
CA ARG A 99 -19.38 5.82 -4.51
C ARG A 99 -19.14 6.74 -5.71
N SER A 100 -19.54 8.01 -5.57
CA SER A 100 -19.36 9.04 -6.61
C SER A 100 -17.94 9.57 -6.71
N MET A 101 -17.11 9.35 -5.69
CA MET A 101 -15.74 9.84 -5.65
C MET A 101 -14.89 8.90 -4.78
N PRO A 102 -14.46 7.75 -5.30
CA PRO A 102 -13.61 6.83 -4.58
C PRO A 102 -12.26 7.48 -4.24
N TYR A 103 -11.60 6.96 -3.21
CA TYR A 103 -10.28 7.45 -2.84
C TYR A 103 -9.27 7.13 -3.96
N PRO A 104 -8.61 8.16 -4.58
CA PRO A 104 -7.94 7.99 -5.87
C PRO A 104 -6.85 6.94 -5.89
N SER A 105 -5.95 6.94 -4.91
CA SER A 105 -4.85 5.97 -4.90
C SER A 105 -5.35 4.54 -4.73
N MET A 106 -6.36 4.30 -3.90
CA MET A 106 -6.94 2.95 -3.78
C MET A 106 -7.64 2.52 -5.06
N ALA A 107 -8.34 3.43 -5.74
CA ALA A 107 -8.95 3.13 -7.04
C ALA A 107 -7.90 2.76 -8.09
N ALA A 108 -6.78 3.49 -8.12
CA ALA A 108 -5.66 3.17 -9.02
C ALA A 108 -5.04 1.80 -8.75
N PHE A 109 -5.11 1.32 -7.51
CA PHE A 109 -4.64 -0.02 -7.09
C PHE A 109 -5.75 -1.07 -7.04
N ASP A 110 -6.76 -0.96 -7.90
CA ASP A 110 -7.85 -1.93 -8.08
C ASP A 110 -8.71 -2.20 -6.84
N ALA A 111 -8.87 -1.22 -5.96
CA ALA A 111 -9.86 -1.35 -4.89
C ALA A 111 -11.26 -1.50 -5.48
N PRO A 112 -12.11 -2.40 -4.97
CA PRO A 112 -13.44 -2.60 -5.50
C PRO A 112 -14.31 -1.35 -5.33
N SER A 113 -15.19 -1.10 -6.30
CA SER A 113 -16.09 0.05 -6.29
C SER A 113 -17.10 0.04 -5.14
N ARG A 114 -17.28 -1.11 -4.49
CA ARG A 114 -18.29 -1.36 -3.44
C ARG A 114 -19.75 -1.19 -3.92
N ASN A 115 -19.96 -1.19 -5.24
CA ASN A 115 -21.31 -1.17 -5.82
C ASN A 115 -21.94 -2.55 -5.84
N VAL A 116 -21.13 -3.58 -6.00
CA VAL A 116 -21.51 -4.98 -6.04
C VAL A 116 -20.57 -5.82 -5.18
N CYS A 117 -21.06 -6.97 -4.72
CA CYS A 117 -20.19 -7.93 -4.04
C CYS A 117 -19.12 -8.44 -4.99
N THR A 118 -17.88 -8.42 -4.55
CA THR A 118 -16.71 -8.86 -5.32
C THR A 118 -16.08 -10.06 -4.63
N ILE A 119 -16.27 -11.25 -5.18
CA ILE A 119 -15.71 -12.49 -4.64
C ILE A 119 -14.19 -12.53 -4.82
N ARG A 120 -13.69 -12.09 -5.98
CA ARG A 120 -12.27 -12.05 -6.31
C ARG A 120 -11.90 -10.67 -6.83
N ARG A 121 -10.95 -10.01 -6.17
CA ARG A 121 -10.43 -8.71 -6.60
C ARG A 121 -9.41 -8.90 -7.73
N GLY A 122 -9.52 -8.09 -8.79
CA GLY A 122 -8.46 -7.95 -9.79
C GLY A 122 -7.19 -7.38 -9.14
N ARG A 123 -6.04 -7.70 -9.72
CA ARG A 123 -4.75 -7.10 -9.34
C ARG A 123 -3.97 -6.88 -10.62
N THR A 124 -3.87 -5.63 -11.03
CA THR A 124 -3.12 -5.23 -12.23
C THR A 124 -1.78 -4.62 -11.84
N ASN A 125 -0.85 -4.61 -12.77
CA ASN A 125 0.38 -3.82 -12.67
C ASN A 125 0.42 -2.88 -13.86
N THR A 126 0.25 -1.58 -13.60
CA THR A 126 0.18 -0.57 -14.65
C THR A 126 1.18 0.56 -14.39
N PRO A 127 1.65 1.26 -15.44
CA PRO A 127 2.49 2.45 -15.28
C PRO A 127 1.81 3.54 -14.45
N LEU A 128 0.48 3.64 -14.50
CA LEU A 128 -0.29 4.58 -13.69
C LEU A 128 -0.10 4.34 -12.18
N GLN A 129 -0.01 3.09 -11.76
CA GLN A 129 0.21 2.75 -10.35
C GLN A 129 1.60 3.21 -9.88
N ALA A 130 2.62 3.05 -10.69
CA ALA A 130 3.96 3.60 -10.42
C ALA A 130 3.92 5.13 -10.33
N LEU A 131 3.20 5.77 -11.24
CA LEU A 131 3.05 7.23 -11.23
C LEU A 131 2.32 7.72 -9.97
N VAL A 132 1.32 7.00 -9.51
CA VAL A 132 0.61 7.30 -8.25
C VAL A 132 1.56 7.22 -7.05
N THR A 133 2.40 6.20 -6.94
CA THR A 133 3.36 6.10 -5.83
C THR A 133 4.38 7.24 -5.82
N LEU A 134 4.69 7.82 -6.96
CA LEU A 134 5.64 8.93 -7.07
C LEU A 134 4.99 10.32 -6.82
N ASN A 135 3.70 10.47 -7.03
CA ASN A 135 3.05 11.79 -7.05
C ASN A 135 1.91 11.96 -6.03
N ASP A 136 1.32 10.88 -5.53
CA ASP A 136 0.25 11.02 -4.53
C ASP A 136 0.85 11.53 -3.20
N PRO A 137 0.29 12.59 -2.62
CA PRO A 137 0.84 13.24 -1.44
C PRO A 137 1.01 12.31 -0.24
N VAL A 138 0.21 11.26 -0.13
CA VAL A 138 0.35 10.25 0.94
C VAL A 138 1.66 9.48 0.80
N TYR A 139 1.99 9.02 -0.41
CA TYR A 139 3.23 8.28 -0.63
C TYR A 139 4.46 9.17 -0.59
N VAL A 140 4.35 10.41 -1.04
CA VAL A 140 5.42 11.40 -0.92
C VAL A 140 5.70 11.71 0.55
N GLU A 141 4.67 11.91 1.38
CA GLU A 141 4.81 12.13 2.83
C GLU A 141 5.44 10.89 3.51
N ALA A 142 4.98 9.68 3.15
CA ALA A 142 5.56 8.44 3.66
C ALA A 142 7.04 8.28 3.26
N ALA A 143 7.40 8.59 2.01
CA ALA A 143 8.79 8.54 1.55
C ALA A 143 9.69 9.52 2.31
N GLN A 144 9.21 10.74 2.57
CA GLN A 144 9.94 11.72 3.37
C GLN A 144 10.12 11.27 4.83
N ALA A 145 9.08 10.66 5.42
CA ALA A 145 9.17 10.13 6.77
C ALA A 145 10.13 8.93 6.83
N LEU A 146 10.07 8.03 5.85
CA LEU A 146 11.01 6.91 5.74
C LEU A 146 12.46 7.40 5.60
N ALA A 147 12.71 8.41 4.77
CA ALA A 147 14.04 8.99 4.62
C ALA A 147 14.57 9.54 5.96
N ARG A 148 13.74 10.28 6.71
CA ARG A 148 14.10 10.77 8.05
C ARG A 148 14.40 9.62 9.02
N ARG A 149 13.58 8.57 8.99
CA ARG A 149 13.77 7.37 9.80
C ARG A 149 15.08 6.66 9.47
N ILE A 150 15.39 6.47 8.20
CA ILE A 150 16.67 5.87 7.76
C ILE A 150 17.87 6.69 8.23
N VAL A 151 17.79 8.01 8.16
CA VAL A 151 18.88 8.89 8.65
C VAL A 151 19.06 8.79 10.15
N ALA A 152 17.96 8.70 10.90
CA ALA A 152 17.99 8.67 12.37
C ALA A 152 18.40 7.30 12.94
N GLU A 153 17.93 6.20 12.31
CA GLU A 153 18.02 4.85 12.88
C GLU A 153 19.03 3.96 12.11
N GLY A 154 19.38 4.32 10.88
CA GLY A 154 20.14 3.47 9.94
C GLY A 154 21.67 3.47 10.16
N GLY A 155 22.17 4.07 11.23
CA GLY A 155 23.62 4.17 11.49
C GLY A 155 24.29 5.39 10.85
N THR A 156 25.63 5.41 10.85
CA THR A 156 26.40 6.58 10.44
C THR A 156 26.88 6.53 8.99
N SER A 157 27.13 5.33 8.47
CA SER A 157 27.61 5.17 7.10
C SER A 157 26.48 5.02 6.08
N THR A 158 26.76 5.37 4.84
CA THR A 158 25.80 5.20 3.73
C THR A 158 25.37 3.74 3.55
N ASN A 159 26.32 2.80 3.72
CA ASN A 159 26.03 1.36 3.58
C ASN A 159 25.09 0.85 4.69
N GLU A 160 25.30 1.27 5.92
CA GLU A 160 24.44 0.92 7.04
C GLU A 160 23.01 1.45 6.81
N ARG A 161 22.88 2.70 6.40
CA ARG A 161 21.59 3.32 6.06
C ARG A 161 20.88 2.61 4.90
N ALA A 162 21.62 2.25 3.86
CA ALA A 162 21.08 1.50 2.72
C ALA A 162 20.59 0.11 3.16
N LEU A 163 21.37 -0.59 3.97
CA LEU A 163 21.01 -1.90 4.51
C LEU A 163 19.80 -1.82 5.45
N TYR A 164 19.76 -0.80 6.30
CA TYR A 164 18.62 -0.55 7.18
C TYR A 164 17.34 -0.30 6.37
N GLY A 165 17.39 0.61 5.39
CA GLY A 165 16.26 0.88 4.50
C GLY A 165 15.78 -0.38 3.75
N PHE A 166 16.70 -1.18 3.23
CA PHE A 166 16.40 -2.46 2.57
C PHE A 166 15.69 -3.47 3.49
N ARG A 167 16.05 -3.48 4.77
CA ARG A 167 15.42 -4.39 5.76
C ARG A 167 14.03 -3.96 6.21
N LEU A 168 13.70 -2.66 6.06
CA LEU A 168 12.37 -2.13 6.41
C LEU A 168 11.31 -2.45 5.34
N VAL A 169 11.71 -2.56 4.08
CA VAL A 169 10.84 -2.74 2.91
C VAL A 169 10.78 -4.21 2.49
#